data_0d89e7518af6fdfeab010b6d363fe782
#
_entry.id   0d89e7518af6fdfeab010b6d363fe782
#
_cell.length_a   1.000
_cell.length_b   1.000
_cell.length_c   1.000
_cell.angle_alpha   90.00
_cell.angle_beta   90.00
_cell.angle_gamma   90.00
#
_symmetry.space_group_name_H-M   'P 1'
#
loop_
_entity.id
_entity.type
_entity.pdbx_description
1 polymer ?
#
loop_
_entity_poly.entity_id
_entity_poly.type
_entity_poly.pdbx_seq_one_letter_code
_entity_poly.pdbx_strand_id
1 'polypeptide(L)'
;MRFDQFKINLLEAVLDEAEMTPKAFQDFLASPLVTGMKMGFELESVIHNVRDTNDETEDDYDYDERVTDIDGIVDFFGGGDGYNGERELNTLRNDLYDDFMAWQDAEFDDYLRTDEAQTDFKELIREYLEDKDYSDKQMNLAFDNELNDELESHQMLKSDYEEAEMSALEKMRDEWQDNDSASFEKYCDVMDMRYMSDVKNKYEHYLYWPYTTYSDEEYLNVEYVADALKDETGIDAYASDSYHGTSRARAQEKGQWIIEPDSSIEVDESNDGGLEFVSPALEINEALKQMQQVLEFIREHGYTNSSTGLHINISVPDYNVDKLDYVKLAIFLGDKHVLEQFDRLSNHYCDGAYKKIGNKVQQMKGDELKAVMNKMKEGLTLAASKIIHTGYTSKYTSINTKEGYIEFRSPGGDYLNKTKEELVNTALRMALALRIATDTEMYKKEYQKRLYKVLTDTGEKDDLIKFKDYVSRYQSAD
;
A
#
# COMPACT_ATOMS: atom_id res chain seq x y z
N MET A 1 32.38 -13.24 -30.53
CA MET A 1 32.11 -14.06 -29.31
C MET A 1 30.98 -15.01 -29.69
N ARG A 2 31.07 -16.31 -29.38
CA ARG A 2 29.96 -17.24 -29.66
C ARG A 2 28.80 -16.88 -28.70
N PHE A 3 27.58 -16.91 -29.20
CA PHE A 3 26.36 -16.58 -28.45
C PHE A 3 26.23 -17.37 -27.12
N ASP A 4 26.74 -18.60 -27.12
CA ASP A 4 26.76 -19.47 -25.96
C ASP A 4 27.75 -19.00 -24.87
N GLN A 5 28.90 -18.44 -25.23
CA GLN A 5 29.86 -17.90 -24.27
C GLN A 5 29.34 -16.59 -23.65
N PHE A 6 28.62 -15.79 -24.43
CA PHE A 6 27.94 -14.62 -23.93
C PHE A 6 26.87 -14.97 -22.88
N LYS A 7 26.04 -15.98 -23.15
CA LYS A 7 25.05 -16.49 -22.21
C LYS A 7 25.66 -16.98 -20.89
N ILE A 8 26.80 -17.66 -20.95
CA ILE A 8 27.51 -18.16 -19.75
C ILE A 8 28.02 -16.99 -18.93
N ASN A 9 28.69 -16.03 -19.51
CA ASN A 9 29.25 -14.87 -18.81
C ASN A 9 28.15 -14.00 -18.17
N LEU A 10 27.02 -13.82 -18.88
CA LEU A 10 25.88 -13.07 -18.37
C LEU A 10 25.19 -13.81 -17.21
N LEU A 11 25.10 -15.15 -17.32
CA LEU A 11 24.53 -15.98 -16.27
C LEU A 11 25.41 -15.97 -15.01
N GLU A 12 26.73 -16.10 -15.17
CA GLU A 12 27.68 -16.05 -14.04
C GLU A 12 27.56 -14.71 -13.30
N ALA A 13 27.49 -13.60 -14.02
CA ALA A 13 27.31 -12.27 -13.40
C ALA A 13 25.99 -12.14 -12.61
N VAL A 14 24.90 -12.75 -13.09
CA VAL A 14 23.60 -12.75 -12.39
C VAL A 14 23.57 -13.78 -11.26
N LEU A 15 24.21 -14.93 -11.43
CA LEU A 15 24.13 -16.05 -10.48
C LEU A 15 25.09 -15.90 -9.29
N ASP A 16 26.23 -15.25 -9.48
CA ASP A 16 27.24 -15.08 -8.44
C ASP A 16 27.00 -13.84 -7.55
N GLU A 17 25.80 -13.21 -7.69
CA GLU A 17 25.50 -11.98 -6.95
C GLU A 17 26.52 -10.85 -7.20
N ALA A 18 27.33 -11.03 -8.28
CA ALA A 18 28.34 -10.07 -8.68
C ALA A 18 27.71 -8.90 -9.48
N GLU A 19 28.30 -7.74 -9.35
CA GLU A 19 27.96 -6.60 -10.18
C GLU A 19 28.21 -6.93 -11.65
N MET A 20 27.26 -6.59 -12.51
CA MET A 20 27.48 -6.70 -13.94
C MET A 20 28.56 -5.73 -14.37
N THR A 21 29.60 -6.24 -15.01
CA THR A 21 30.63 -5.35 -15.55
C THR A 21 30.03 -4.44 -16.63
N PRO A 22 30.53 -3.20 -16.82
CA PRO A 22 30.07 -2.31 -17.88
C PRO A 22 30.01 -2.96 -19.26
N LYS A 23 30.92 -3.91 -19.52
CA LYS A 23 30.94 -4.66 -20.77
C LYS A 23 29.78 -5.67 -20.85
N ALA A 24 29.50 -6.43 -19.78
CA ALA A 24 28.38 -7.36 -19.75
C ALA A 24 27.04 -6.61 -19.91
N PHE A 25 26.96 -5.42 -19.38
CA PHE A 25 25.85 -4.49 -19.54
C PHE A 25 25.64 -4.08 -21.01
N GLN A 26 26.69 -3.59 -21.68
CA GLN A 26 26.62 -3.21 -23.08
C GLN A 26 26.28 -4.40 -23.98
N ASP A 27 26.89 -5.55 -23.69
CA ASP A 27 26.61 -6.80 -24.40
C ASP A 27 25.16 -7.26 -24.25
N PHE A 28 24.56 -7.07 -23.04
CA PHE A 28 23.14 -7.36 -22.78
C PHE A 28 22.23 -6.41 -23.57
N LEU A 29 22.47 -5.10 -23.48
CA LEU A 29 21.70 -4.09 -24.21
C LEU A 29 21.78 -4.25 -25.74
N ALA A 30 22.89 -4.73 -26.23
CA ALA A 30 23.09 -5.03 -27.69
C ALA A 30 22.51 -6.39 -28.07
N SER A 31 22.04 -7.21 -27.13
CA SER A 31 21.59 -8.56 -27.40
C SER A 31 20.14 -8.59 -27.91
N PRO A 32 19.75 -9.63 -28.67
CA PRO A 32 18.35 -9.84 -29.04
C PRO A 32 17.42 -10.08 -27.84
N LEU A 33 17.96 -10.32 -26.65
CA LEU A 33 17.17 -10.60 -25.43
C LEU A 33 16.35 -9.40 -24.97
N VAL A 34 16.83 -8.18 -25.21
CA VAL A 34 16.12 -6.94 -24.83
C VAL A 34 15.23 -6.38 -25.96
N THR A 35 15.29 -6.96 -27.15
CA THR A 35 14.52 -6.45 -28.28
C THR A 35 13.02 -6.46 -27.98
N GLY A 36 12.40 -5.28 -28.07
CA GLY A 36 10.98 -5.08 -27.81
C GLY A 36 10.57 -5.14 -26.33
N MET A 37 11.53 -5.24 -25.41
CA MET A 37 11.22 -5.04 -23.99
C MET A 37 11.00 -3.57 -23.71
N LYS A 38 10.01 -3.28 -22.84
CA LYS A 38 9.75 -1.93 -22.32
C LYS A 38 10.01 -1.90 -20.83
N MET A 39 10.48 -0.75 -20.38
CA MET A 39 10.72 -0.49 -18.95
C MET A 39 10.13 0.86 -18.58
N GLY A 40 9.56 0.93 -17.37
CA GLY A 40 9.08 2.14 -16.75
C GLY A 40 9.47 2.15 -15.27
N PHE A 41 9.40 3.31 -14.66
CA PHE A 41 9.76 3.54 -13.26
C PHE A 41 8.66 4.31 -12.55
N GLU A 42 8.53 4.02 -11.27
CA GLU A 42 7.79 4.82 -10.29
C GLU A 42 8.82 5.14 -9.19
N LEU A 43 9.16 6.42 -9.05
CA LEU A 43 10.19 6.92 -8.15
C LEU A 43 9.49 7.75 -7.07
N GLU A 44 9.34 7.18 -5.88
CA GLU A 44 8.80 7.89 -4.73
C GLU A 44 9.92 8.68 -4.05
N SER A 45 9.69 9.97 -3.83
CA SER A 45 10.71 10.86 -3.23
C SER A 45 10.06 12.02 -2.51
N VAL A 46 10.82 12.66 -1.63
CA VAL A 46 10.46 13.95 -1.03
C VAL A 46 11.17 15.04 -1.81
N ILE A 47 10.44 16.06 -2.23
CA ILE A 47 10.99 17.24 -2.89
C ILE A 47 10.91 18.44 -1.94
N HIS A 48 12.01 19.17 -1.81
CA HIS A 48 12.08 20.37 -1.00
C HIS A 48 11.24 21.49 -1.59
N ASN A 49 10.44 22.10 -0.75
CA ASN A 49 9.79 23.36 -1.10
C ASN A 49 10.78 24.51 -0.86
N VAL A 50 11.43 24.96 -1.91
CA VAL A 50 12.33 26.12 -1.83
C VAL A 50 11.48 27.39 -1.87
N ARG A 51 11.21 27.95 -0.69
CA ARG A 51 10.52 29.23 -0.59
C ARG A 51 11.36 30.34 -1.21
N ASP A 52 10.77 31.13 -2.07
CA ASP A 52 11.32 32.45 -2.39
C ASP A 52 11.02 33.38 -1.22
N THR A 53 12.01 33.59 -0.35
CA THR A 53 11.89 34.36 0.90
C THR A 53 11.59 35.84 0.68
N ASN A 54 11.30 36.26 -0.54
CA ASN A 54 11.05 37.66 -0.90
C ASN A 54 9.58 38.06 -1.01
N ASP A 55 8.65 37.12 -0.90
CA ASP A 55 7.23 37.43 -1.00
C ASP A 55 6.52 37.02 0.31
N GLU A 56 6.57 37.91 1.31
CA GLU A 56 5.77 37.81 2.54
C GLU A 56 4.33 38.29 2.23
N THR A 57 3.53 37.47 1.58
CA THR A 57 2.08 37.65 1.57
C THR A 57 1.47 36.56 2.43
N GLU A 58 1.15 36.93 3.67
CA GLU A 58 0.31 36.14 4.55
C GLU A 58 -1.08 36.00 3.89
N ASP A 59 -1.39 34.84 3.33
CA ASP A 59 -2.75 34.55 2.96
C ASP A 59 -3.54 34.00 4.15
N ASP A 60 -4.61 34.73 4.46
CA ASP A 60 -5.55 34.54 5.54
C ASP A 60 -6.44 33.29 5.38
N TYR A 61 -5.90 32.07 5.43
CA TYR A 61 -6.71 30.98 5.94
C TYR A 61 -6.72 31.13 7.46
N ASP A 62 -7.87 31.55 7.98
CA ASP A 62 -8.06 31.69 9.42
C ASP A 62 -8.14 30.30 10.05
N TYR A 63 -7.00 29.62 10.15
CA TYR A 63 -6.88 28.36 10.90
C TYR A 63 -7.24 28.51 12.38
N ASP A 64 -7.41 29.75 12.84
CA ASP A 64 -7.98 30.09 14.15
C ASP A 64 -9.52 30.08 14.10
N GLU A 65 -10.13 29.73 12.95
CA GLU A 65 -11.59 29.54 12.88
C GLU A 65 -12.01 28.39 13.79
N ARG A 66 -13.02 28.68 14.58
CA ARG A 66 -13.53 27.73 15.57
C ARG A 66 -14.39 26.67 14.88
N VAL A 67 -14.15 25.42 15.23
CA VAL A 67 -14.94 24.29 14.78
C VAL A 67 -16.34 24.32 15.40
N THR A 68 -17.36 24.27 14.56
CA THR A 68 -18.78 24.31 14.99
C THR A 68 -19.51 23.01 14.72
N ASP A 69 -19.25 22.39 13.57
CA ASP A 69 -19.89 21.14 13.14
C ASP A 69 -19.03 20.41 12.09
N ILE A 70 -19.42 19.18 11.76
CA ILE A 70 -18.69 18.34 10.79
C ILE A 70 -18.75 18.91 9.39
N ASP A 71 -19.90 19.48 8.99
CA ASP A 71 -20.04 20.06 7.65
C ASP A 71 -19.17 21.30 7.50
N GLY A 72 -19.04 22.13 8.55
CA GLY A 72 -18.11 23.24 8.58
C GLY A 72 -16.64 22.81 8.40
N ILE A 73 -16.23 21.70 9.02
CA ILE A 73 -14.90 21.11 8.78
C ILE A 73 -14.75 20.68 7.31
N VAL A 74 -15.72 19.95 6.79
CA VAL A 74 -15.66 19.43 5.42
C VAL A 74 -15.68 20.58 4.40
N ASP A 75 -16.49 21.61 4.65
CA ASP A 75 -16.56 22.80 3.79
C ASP A 75 -15.26 23.61 3.85
N PHE A 76 -14.65 23.75 5.02
CA PHE A 76 -13.36 24.40 5.19
C PHE A 76 -12.27 23.71 4.37
N PHE A 77 -12.15 22.38 4.48
CA PHE A 77 -11.15 21.60 3.75
C PHE A 77 -11.54 21.29 2.31
N GLY A 78 -12.79 21.47 1.92
CA GLY A 78 -13.30 21.33 0.55
C GLY A 78 -13.48 22.66 -0.18
N GLY A 79 -13.45 23.76 0.56
CA GLY A 79 -13.71 25.09 0.04
C GLY A 79 -12.52 25.70 -0.70
N GLY A 80 -12.77 26.46 -1.72
CA GLY A 80 -11.78 27.13 -2.53
C GLY A 80 -11.51 26.36 -3.82
N ASP A 81 -10.30 26.02 -4.13
CA ASP A 81 -9.91 25.45 -5.43
C ASP A 81 -9.80 23.91 -5.45
N GLY A 82 -10.57 23.22 -4.60
CA GLY A 82 -10.84 21.79 -4.76
C GLY A 82 -9.69 20.84 -4.49
N TYR A 83 -8.95 21.04 -3.45
CA TYR A 83 -7.78 20.24 -3.10
C TYR A 83 -8.11 18.84 -2.63
N ASN A 84 -9.14 18.71 -1.82
CA ASN A 84 -9.60 17.42 -1.40
C ASN A 84 -10.72 16.98 -2.34
N GLY A 85 -10.51 15.87 -3.01
CA GLY A 85 -11.54 15.29 -3.87
C GLY A 85 -12.76 14.88 -3.06
N GLU A 86 -13.92 14.77 -3.71
CA GLU A 86 -15.18 14.35 -3.07
C GLU A 86 -15.02 13.05 -2.24
N ARG A 87 -14.10 12.17 -2.65
CA ARG A 87 -13.83 10.91 -1.96
C ARG A 87 -13.12 11.11 -0.62
N GLU A 88 -12.11 11.95 -0.61
CA GLU A 88 -11.30 12.26 0.59
C GLU A 88 -12.15 12.99 1.62
N LEU A 89 -12.91 13.98 1.19
CA LEU A 89 -13.85 14.72 2.03
C LEU A 89 -14.97 13.82 2.60
N ASN A 90 -15.50 12.90 1.80
CA ASN A 90 -16.47 11.94 2.28
C ASN A 90 -15.85 10.95 3.29
N THR A 91 -14.58 10.58 3.12
CA THR A 91 -13.88 9.74 4.09
C THR A 91 -13.70 10.50 5.41
N LEU A 92 -13.20 11.73 5.36
CA LEU A 92 -13.06 12.60 6.53
C LEU A 92 -14.40 12.78 7.26
N ARG A 93 -15.48 13.09 6.52
CA ARG A 93 -16.82 13.25 7.08
C ARG A 93 -17.28 11.98 7.82
N ASN A 94 -17.11 10.83 7.20
CA ASN A 94 -17.54 9.56 7.78
C ASN A 94 -16.75 9.23 9.06
N ASP A 95 -15.44 9.41 9.03
CA ASP A 95 -14.58 9.09 10.18
C ASP A 95 -14.84 10.07 11.35
N LEU A 96 -15.03 11.37 11.05
CA LEU A 96 -15.44 12.34 12.06
C LEU A 96 -16.81 11.99 12.66
N TYR A 97 -17.74 11.56 11.83
CA TYR A 97 -19.07 11.15 12.29
C TYR A 97 -18.99 9.88 13.13
N ASP A 98 -18.25 8.88 12.69
CA ASP A 98 -18.09 7.61 13.44
C ASP A 98 -17.38 7.84 14.78
N ASP A 99 -16.33 8.66 14.81
CA ASP A 99 -15.63 9.02 16.05
C ASP A 99 -16.54 9.80 17.01
N PHE A 100 -17.32 10.75 16.50
CA PHE A 100 -18.27 11.52 17.29
C PHE A 100 -19.37 10.64 17.86
N MET A 101 -19.95 9.74 17.06
CA MET A 101 -20.98 8.81 17.52
C MET A 101 -20.44 7.84 18.58
N ALA A 102 -19.21 7.33 18.39
CA ALA A 102 -18.56 6.48 19.37
C ALA A 102 -18.30 7.20 20.70
N TRP A 103 -17.92 8.47 20.65
CA TRP A 103 -17.76 9.31 21.83
C TRP A 103 -19.12 9.56 22.52
N GLN A 104 -20.17 9.89 21.77
CA GLN A 104 -21.51 10.07 22.31
C GLN A 104 -22.02 8.81 23.01
N ASP A 105 -21.80 7.64 22.41
CA ASP A 105 -22.19 6.36 23.03
C ASP A 105 -21.46 6.14 24.36
N ALA A 106 -20.16 6.42 24.42
CA ALA A 106 -19.38 6.28 25.65
C ALA A 106 -19.82 7.26 26.75
N GLU A 107 -20.05 8.52 26.40
CA GLU A 107 -20.52 9.55 27.35
C GLU A 107 -21.95 9.26 27.85
N PHE A 108 -22.81 8.75 26.95
CA PHE A 108 -24.15 8.32 27.35
C PHE A 108 -24.12 7.13 28.30
N ASP A 109 -23.25 6.15 28.05
CA ASP A 109 -23.03 5.01 28.95
C ASP A 109 -22.53 5.46 30.35
N ASP A 110 -21.68 6.49 30.38
CA ASP A 110 -21.22 7.08 31.65
C ASP A 110 -22.34 7.90 32.35
N TYR A 111 -23.14 8.63 31.56
CA TYR A 111 -24.34 9.30 32.08
C TYR A 111 -25.32 8.30 32.72
N LEU A 112 -25.60 7.18 32.07
CA LEU A 112 -26.51 6.14 32.58
C LEU A 112 -26.04 5.52 33.90
N ARG A 113 -24.77 5.65 34.28
CA ARG A 113 -24.23 5.19 35.60
C ARG A 113 -24.45 6.18 36.72
N THR A 114 -24.92 7.39 36.47
CA THR A 114 -25.21 8.39 37.50
C THR A 114 -26.48 8.02 38.28
N ASP A 115 -26.54 8.41 39.51
CA ASP A 115 -27.71 8.19 40.39
C ASP A 115 -28.96 8.89 39.82
N GLU A 116 -28.80 10.04 39.19
CA GLU A 116 -29.87 10.81 38.57
C GLU A 116 -30.47 10.04 37.40
N ALA A 117 -29.62 9.64 36.43
CA ALA A 117 -30.04 8.87 35.26
C ALA A 117 -30.69 7.54 35.63
N GLN A 118 -30.18 6.86 36.68
CA GLN A 118 -30.76 5.60 37.16
C GLN A 118 -32.16 5.83 37.80
N THR A 119 -32.39 7.01 38.35
CA THR A 119 -33.70 7.36 38.88
C THR A 119 -34.68 7.65 37.77
N ASP A 120 -34.29 8.46 36.80
CA ASP A 120 -35.10 8.79 35.63
C ASP A 120 -35.43 7.58 34.81
N PHE A 121 -34.46 6.69 34.58
CA PHE A 121 -34.64 5.43 33.90
C PHE A 121 -35.73 4.57 34.52
N LYS A 122 -35.71 4.43 35.84
CA LYS A 122 -36.73 3.69 36.59
C LYS A 122 -38.10 4.36 36.54
N GLU A 123 -38.16 5.69 36.54
CA GLU A 123 -39.41 6.44 36.37
C GLU A 123 -40.01 6.21 34.98
N LEU A 124 -39.22 6.27 33.95
CA LEU A 124 -39.68 6.04 32.58
C LEU A 124 -40.20 4.59 32.34
N ILE A 125 -39.48 3.59 32.86
CA ILE A 125 -39.97 2.20 32.83
C ILE A 125 -41.30 2.10 33.58
N ARG A 126 -41.44 2.75 34.75
CA ARG A 126 -42.67 2.75 35.51
C ARG A 126 -43.84 3.36 34.76
N GLU A 127 -43.60 4.51 34.12
CA GLU A 127 -44.59 5.23 33.30
C GLU A 127 -45.10 4.34 32.16
N TYR A 128 -44.19 3.65 31.48
CA TYR A 128 -44.51 2.72 30.38
C TYR A 128 -45.35 1.51 30.85
N LEU A 129 -45.01 0.96 32.01
CA LEU A 129 -45.71 -0.20 32.59
C LEU A 129 -47.05 0.16 33.17
N GLU A 130 -47.23 1.40 33.69
CA GLU A 130 -48.51 1.93 34.12
C GLU A 130 -49.50 2.04 32.95
N ASP A 131 -49.05 2.47 31.80
CA ASP A 131 -49.87 2.53 30.60
C ASP A 131 -50.33 1.14 30.12
N LYS A 132 -49.63 0.09 30.52
CA LYS A 132 -50.00 -1.32 30.29
C LYS A 132 -50.82 -1.95 31.43
N ASP A 133 -51.39 -1.15 32.35
CA ASP A 133 -52.23 -1.54 33.49
C ASP A 133 -51.50 -2.42 34.57
N TYR A 134 -50.18 -2.34 34.68
CA TYR A 134 -49.43 -2.99 35.74
C TYR A 134 -49.57 -2.22 37.06
N SER A 135 -49.76 -2.94 38.18
CA SER A 135 -49.89 -2.33 39.51
C SER A 135 -48.54 -1.94 40.09
N ASP A 136 -48.51 -0.90 40.95
CA ASP A 136 -47.33 -0.48 41.74
C ASP A 136 -46.61 -1.64 42.41
N LYS A 137 -47.36 -2.63 42.90
CA LYS A 137 -46.78 -3.81 43.53
C LYS A 137 -46.00 -4.67 42.56
N GLN A 138 -46.51 -4.87 41.34
CA GLN A 138 -45.84 -5.62 40.32
C GLN A 138 -44.57 -4.89 39.81
N MET A 139 -44.66 -3.58 39.61
CA MET A 139 -43.54 -2.76 39.16
C MET A 139 -42.41 -2.73 40.21
N ASN A 140 -42.73 -2.52 41.51
CA ASN A 140 -41.73 -2.55 42.57
C ASN A 140 -41.03 -3.90 42.70
N LEU A 141 -41.73 -5.02 42.48
CA LEU A 141 -41.14 -6.35 42.47
C LEU A 141 -40.21 -6.55 41.28
N ALA A 142 -40.52 -5.96 40.12
CA ALA A 142 -39.66 -6.00 38.93
C ALA A 142 -38.35 -5.23 39.12
N PHE A 143 -38.39 -4.12 39.87
CA PHE A 143 -37.21 -3.33 40.18
C PHE A 143 -36.33 -3.90 41.30
N ASP A 144 -36.92 -4.61 42.27
CA ASP A 144 -36.21 -5.13 43.45
C ASP A 144 -35.55 -6.49 43.21
N ASN A 145 -35.93 -7.18 42.16
CA ASN A 145 -35.38 -8.48 41.82
C ASN A 145 -34.61 -8.39 40.46
N GLU A 146 -33.37 -8.85 40.48
CA GLU A 146 -32.63 -9.08 39.23
C GLU A 146 -33.47 -9.96 38.28
N LEU A 147 -33.63 -9.48 37.06
CA LEU A 147 -34.41 -10.05 35.95
C LEU A 147 -34.21 -11.57 35.78
N ASN A 148 -34.98 -12.37 36.51
CA ASN A 148 -35.01 -13.82 36.34
C ASN A 148 -36.47 -14.32 36.44
N ASP A 149 -36.67 -15.60 36.29
CA ASP A 149 -37.94 -16.34 36.25
C ASP A 149 -39.08 -15.91 37.19
N GLU A 150 -38.80 -14.96 38.13
CA GLU A 150 -39.79 -14.42 39.08
C GLU A 150 -40.74 -13.37 38.45
N LEU A 151 -40.38 -12.70 37.34
CA LEU A 151 -41.30 -11.77 36.69
C LEU A 151 -42.57 -12.50 36.15
N GLU A 152 -42.40 -13.71 35.58
CA GLU A 152 -43.53 -14.52 35.16
C GLU A 152 -44.41 -14.97 36.33
N SER A 153 -43.82 -15.22 37.50
CA SER A 153 -44.56 -15.62 38.71
C SER A 153 -45.43 -14.49 39.27
N HIS A 154 -45.15 -13.21 38.91
CA HIS A 154 -45.89 -12.03 39.29
C HIS A 154 -46.88 -11.51 38.25
N GLN A 155 -47.12 -12.29 37.20
CA GLN A 155 -48.03 -11.93 36.10
C GLN A 155 -47.60 -10.73 35.28
N MET A 156 -46.29 -10.43 35.25
CA MET A 156 -45.70 -9.48 34.35
C MET A 156 -44.98 -10.24 33.24
N LEU A 157 -45.27 -9.92 31.98
CA LEU A 157 -44.58 -10.52 30.86
C LEU A 157 -43.17 -9.98 30.73
N LYS A 158 -42.20 -10.84 30.63
CA LYS A 158 -40.80 -10.44 30.48
C LYS A 158 -40.61 -9.55 29.24
N SER A 159 -41.34 -9.81 28.15
CA SER A 159 -41.36 -9.02 26.94
C SER A 159 -41.83 -7.55 27.17
N ASP A 160 -42.79 -7.32 28.05
CA ASP A 160 -43.28 -5.98 28.34
C ASP A 160 -42.27 -5.16 29.14
N TYR A 161 -41.52 -5.83 30.03
CA TYR A 161 -40.42 -5.20 30.76
C TYR A 161 -39.25 -4.86 29.86
N GLU A 162 -38.82 -5.78 29.00
CA GLU A 162 -37.75 -5.56 28.01
C GLU A 162 -38.13 -4.43 27.02
N GLU A 163 -39.40 -4.35 26.62
CA GLU A 163 -39.94 -3.28 25.79
C GLU A 163 -39.93 -1.93 26.52
N ALA A 164 -40.27 -1.91 27.81
CA ALA A 164 -40.18 -0.73 28.65
C ALA A 164 -38.75 -0.23 28.82
N GLU A 165 -37.80 -1.14 29.07
CA GLU A 165 -36.36 -0.79 29.14
C GLU A 165 -35.86 -0.17 27.86
N MET A 166 -36.19 -0.77 26.70
CA MET A 166 -35.77 -0.23 25.39
C MET A 166 -36.40 1.16 25.14
N SER A 167 -37.68 1.33 25.43
CA SER A 167 -38.38 2.61 25.27
C SER A 167 -37.81 3.69 26.17
N ALA A 168 -37.49 3.34 27.45
CA ALA A 168 -36.87 4.27 28.37
C ALA A 168 -35.46 4.69 27.91
N LEU A 169 -34.64 3.73 27.47
CA LEU A 169 -33.31 4.02 26.94
C LEU A 169 -33.36 4.91 25.70
N GLU A 170 -34.27 4.64 24.79
CA GLU A 170 -34.45 5.46 23.58
C GLU A 170 -34.83 6.88 23.91
N LYS A 171 -35.84 7.07 24.80
CA LYS A 171 -36.26 8.39 25.25
C LYS A 171 -35.15 9.15 25.99
N MET A 172 -34.42 8.47 26.88
CA MET A 172 -33.29 9.09 27.59
C MET A 172 -32.16 9.48 26.63
N ARG A 173 -31.91 8.66 25.64
CA ARG A 173 -30.89 8.96 24.62
C ARG A 173 -31.28 10.20 23.80
N ASP A 174 -32.54 10.29 23.36
CA ASP A 174 -33.04 11.44 22.60
C ASP A 174 -32.94 12.73 23.45
N GLU A 175 -33.38 12.69 24.71
CA GLU A 175 -33.28 13.83 25.60
C GLU A 175 -31.84 14.22 25.95
N TRP A 176 -30.95 13.23 26.05
CA TRP A 176 -29.53 13.46 26.32
C TRP A 176 -28.81 14.03 25.09
N GLN A 177 -29.15 13.58 23.89
CA GLN A 177 -28.57 14.10 22.65
C GLN A 177 -28.96 15.55 22.36
N ASP A 178 -30.12 15.97 22.83
CA ASP A 178 -30.55 17.37 22.74
C ASP A 178 -29.84 18.30 23.74
N ASN A 179 -28.99 17.76 24.60
CA ASN A 179 -28.27 18.51 25.61
C ASN A 179 -26.91 19.02 25.11
N ASP A 180 -26.49 20.20 25.52
CA ASP A 180 -25.18 20.79 25.18
C ASP A 180 -24.01 19.88 25.54
N SER A 181 -24.16 18.94 26.48
CA SER A 181 -23.13 17.98 26.87
C SER A 181 -22.87 16.89 25.83
N ALA A 182 -23.81 16.66 24.94
CA ALA A 182 -23.72 15.71 23.79
C ALA A 182 -23.37 16.40 22.49
N SER A 183 -23.12 17.70 22.50
CA SER A 183 -22.88 18.49 21.28
C SER A 183 -21.54 18.18 20.62
N PHE A 184 -21.48 18.42 19.32
CA PHE A 184 -20.23 18.29 18.56
C PHE A 184 -19.15 19.28 19.06
N GLU A 185 -19.54 20.47 19.49
CA GLU A 185 -18.63 21.44 20.11
C GLU A 185 -17.95 20.87 21.37
N LYS A 186 -18.74 20.19 22.20
CA LYS A 186 -18.20 19.52 23.40
C LYS A 186 -17.25 18.36 23.04
N TYR A 187 -17.59 17.57 22.04
CA TYR A 187 -16.70 16.55 21.50
C TYR A 187 -15.38 17.16 21.06
N CYS A 188 -15.41 18.24 20.27
CA CYS A 188 -14.20 18.93 19.83
C CYS A 188 -13.37 19.48 20.99
N ASP A 189 -14.04 19.98 22.06
CA ASP A 189 -13.35 20.43 23.28
C ASP A 189 -12.60 19.28 23.99
N VAL A 190 -13.22 18.10 24.08
CA VAL A 190 -12.63 16.91 24.73
C VAL A 190 -11.50 16.32 23.89
N MET A 191 -11.63 16.38 22.58
CA MET A 191 -10.66 15.81 21.64
C MET A 191 -9.55 16.78 21.24
N ASP A 192 -9.47 17.96 21.90
CA ASP A 192 -8.52 19.03 21.55
C ASP A 192 -8.58 19.46 20.07
N MET A 193 -9.80 19.57 19.52
CA MET A 193 -10.09 19.98 18.14
C MET A 193 -10.94 21.26 18.10
N ARG A 194 -10.55 22.28 18.82
CA ARG A 194 -11.34 23.52 18.94
C ARG A 194 -11.28 24.41 17.71
N TYR A 195 -10.20 24.31 16.99
CA TYR A 195 -9.88 25.13 15.83
C TYR A 195 -9.61 24.25 14.60
N MET A 196 -9.76 24.83 13.41
CA MET A 196 -9.48 24.10 12.16
C MET A 196 -8.05 23.61 12.07
N SER A 197 -7.09 24.32 12.68
CA SER A 197 -5.70 23.88 12.82
C SER A 197 -5.55 22.58 13.62
N ASP A 198 -6.38 22.38 14.65
CA ASP A 198 -6.32 21.16 15.46
C ASP A 198 -6.87 19.96 14.68
N VAL A 199 -7.97 20.18 13.93
CA VAL A 199 -8.54 19.16 13.02
C VAL A 199 -7.56 18.79 11.95
N LYS A 200 -6.90 19.79 11.36
CA LYS A 200 -5.82 19.61 10.39
C LYS A 200 -4.77 18.63 10.92
N ASN A 201 -4.21 18.92 12.07
CA ASN A 201 -3.14 18.12 12.66
C ASN A 201 -3.57 16.67 12.95
N LYS A 202 -4.85 16.47 13.35
CA LYS A 202 -5.36 15.16 13.71
C LYS A 202 -5.69 14.29 12.49
N TYR A 203 -6.23 14.89 11.45
CA TYR A 203 -6.71 14.20 10.24
C TYR A 203 -5.84 14.46 9.00
N GLU A 204 -4.61 14.91 9.20
CA GLU A 204 -3.65 15.21 8.14
C GLU A 204 -3.48 14.07 7.12
N HIS A 205 -3.57 12.83 7.57
CA HIS A 205 -3.42 11.64 6.73
C HIS A 205 -4.61 11.38 5.76
N TYR A 206 -5.75 12.02 5.96
CA TYR A 206 -6.90 11.95 5.04
C TYR A 206 -6.93 13.12 4.08
N LEU A 207 -6.35 14.24 4.48
CA LEU A 207 -6.39 15.47 3.71
C LEU A 207 -5.18 15.48 2.79
N TYR A 208 -5.44 15.43 1.50
CA TYR A 208 -4.44 15.85 0.53
C TYR A 208 -4.15 17.32 0.81
N TRP A 209 -2.94 17.59 1.23
CA TRP A 209 -2.46 18.96 1.17
C TRP A 209 -2.35 19.30 -0.29
N PRO A 210 -3.03 20.35 -0.67
CA PRO A 210 -2.92 20.78 -2.02
C PRO A 210 -1.51 21.22 -2.26
N TYR A 211 -0.91 20.59 -3.20
CA TYR A 211 0.20 21.15 -3.92
C TYR A 211 -0.41 22.25 -4.79
N THR A 212 -0.69 23.38 -4.19
CA THR A 212 -1.46 24.40 -4.86
C THR A 212 -0.64 25.19 -5.83
N THR A 213 -1.23 25.37 -6.96
CA THR A 213 -0.81 26.31 -7.99
C THR A 213 -0.95 27.76 -7.58
N TYR A 214 -1.56 28.07 -6.46
CA TYR A 214 -1.91 29.44 -6.12
C TYR A 214 -1.49 29.83 -4.74
N SER A 215 -0.64 30.74 -4.75
CA SER A 215 -0.35 31.82 -3.83
C SER A 215 0.41 31.45 -2.59
N ASP A 216 0.37 30.28 -2.05
CA ASP A 216 0.89 30.28 -0.72
C ASP A 216 1.91 29.21 -0.54
N GLU A 217 2.98 29.61 -0.81
CA GLU A 217 4.34 29.46 -0.33
C GLU A 217 4.60 28.46 0.81
N GLU A 218 3.58 27.89 1.43
CA GLU A 218 3.71 26.82 2.40
C GLU A 218 3.84 25.44 1.76
N TYR A 219 3.32 25.23 0.55
CA TYR A 219 3.25 23.90 -0.06
C TYR A 219 3.96 23.81 -1.41
N LEU A 220 4.55 22.64 -1.65
CA LEU A 220 5.25 22.36 -2.89
C LEU A 220 4.28 22.31 -4.09
N ASN A 221 4.51 23.16 -5.08
CA ASN A 221 3.73 23.18 -6.30
C ASN A 221 4.22 22.11 -7.29
N VAL A 222 3.40 21.11 -7.60
CA VAL A 222 3.74 20.01 -8.51
C VAL A 222 3.98 20.49 -9.94
N GLU A 223 3.27 21.53 -10.41
CA GLU A 223 3.49 22.12 -11.73
C GLU A 223 4.88 22.75 -11.84
N TYR A 224 5.34 23.44 -10.79
CA TYR A 224 6.71 23.97 -10.76
C TYR A 224 7.76 22.86 -10.77
N VAL A 225 7.51 21.74 -10.09
CA VAL A 225 8.41 20.58 -10.14
C VAL A 225 8.46 20.00 -11.55
N ALA A 226 7.31 19.90 -12.23
CA ALA A 226 7.25 19.42 -13.61
C ALA A 226 7.96 20.34 -14.59
N ASP A 227 7.79 21.63 -14.44
CA ASP A 227 8.47 22.64 -15.26
C ASP A 227 9.98 22.67 -15.00
N ALA A 228 10.41 22.64 -13.74
CA ALA A 228 11.81 22.53 -13.35
C ALA A 228 12.47 21.26 -13.92
N LEU A 229 11.81 20.10 -13.77
CA LEU A 229 12.31 18.85 -14.36
C LEU A 229 12.50 18.99 -15.88
N LYS A 230 11.55 19.60 -16.57
CA LYS A 230 11.62 19.81 -18.00
C LYS A 230 12.75 20.78 -18.40
N ASP A 231 12.89 21.87 -17.68
CA ASP A 231 13.90 22.89 -17.96
C ASP A 231 15.33 22.36 -17.75
N GLU A 232 15.55 21.56 -16.70
CA GLU A 232 16.86 21.04 -16.36
C GLU A 232 17.24 19.80 -17.15
N THR A 233 16.28 18.92 -17.43
CA THR A 233 16.56 17.61 -18.04
C THR A 233 16.09 17.47 -19.48
N GLY A 234 15.17 18.31 -19.92
CA GLY A 234 14.45 18.20 -21.19
C GLY A 234 13.38 17.11 -21.20
N ILE A 235 13.08 16.49 -20.06
CA ILE A 235 12.02 15.48 -19.91
C ILE A 235 10.68 16.19 -19.76
N ASP A 236 9.75 15.87 -20.67
CA ASP A 236 8.40 16.40 -20.60
C ASP A 236 7.59 15.66 -19.52
N ALA A 237 7.06 16.38 -18.55
CA ALA A 237 6.29 15.84 -17.44
C ALA A 237 4.91 16.51 -17.34
N TYR A 238 3.95 15.76 -16.86
CA TYR A 238 2.61 16.21 -16.55
C TYR A 238 2.43 16.23 -15.02
N ALA A 239 2.10 17.37 -14.47
CA ALA A 239 1.70 17.48 -13.08
C ALA A 239 0.27 16.96 -12.90
N SER A 240 0.06 16.07 -11.94
CA SER A 240 -1.27 15.54 -11.61
C SER A 240 -1.66 16.05 -10.23
N ASP A 241 -2.89 16.51 -10.11
CA ASP A 241 -3.48 17.05 -8.88
C ASP A 241 -3.89 15.91 -7.91
N SER A 242 -3.85 14.67 -8.35
CA SER A 242 -4.32 13.55 -7.55
C SER A 242 -3.55 12.26 -7.83
N TYR A 243 -3.34 11.49 -6.78
CA TYR A 243 -2.74 10.17 -6.84
C TYR A 243 -3.58 9.23 -7.75
N HIS A 244 -2.94 8.61 -8.73
CA HIS A 244 -3.57 7.70 -9.69
C HIS A 244 -4.75 8.31 -10.49
N GLY A 245 -4.73 9.61 -10.73
CA GLY A 245 -5.76 10.31 -11.48
C GLY A 245 -5.99 9.80 -12.92
N THR A 246 -7.15 10.14 -13.49
CA THR A 246 -7.54 9.75 -14.87
C THR A 246 -6.60 10.32 -15.95
N SER A 247 -5.85 11.37 -15.65
CA SER A 247 -4.83 11.98 -16.48
C SER A 247 -3.61 11.07 -16.73
N ARG A 248 -3.33 10.09 -15.85
CA ARG A 248 -2.19 9.17 -15.94
C ARG A 248 -2.16 8.41 -17.29
N ALA A 249 -3.28 7.83 -17.72
CA ALA A 249 -3.35 7.12 -19.00
C ALA A 249 -3.08 8.05 -20.18
N ARG A 250 -3.62 9.28 -20.15
CA ARG A 250 -3.45 10.27 -21.21
C ARG A 250 -2.02 10.79 -21.33
N ALA A 251 -1.34 11.01 -20.23
CA ALA A 251 0.06 11.42 -20.21
C ALA A 251 0.97 10.29 -20.73
N GLN A 252 0.70 9.04 -20.31
CA GLN A 252 1.42 7.86 -20.82
C GLN A 252 1.25 7.66 -22.33
N GLU A 253 0.05 7.87 -22.88
CA GLU A 253 -0.18 7.85 -24.34
C GLU A 253 0.68 8.89 -25.08
N LYS A 254 0.94 10.05 -24.46
CA LYS A 254 1.78 11.12 -25.02
C LYS A 254 3.29 10.87 -24.80
N GLY A 255 3.66 9.84 -24.03
CA GLY A 255 5.05 9.57 -23.70
C GLY A 255 5.64 10.55 -22.69
N GLN A 256 4.81 11.19 -21.88
CA GLN A 256 5.19 12.12 -20.83
C GLN A 256 5.40 11.38 -19.49
N TRP A 257 6.30 11.87 -18.68
CA TRP A 257 6.33 11.51 -17.26
C TRP A 257 5.11 12.12 -16.55
N ILE A 258 4.78 11.55 -15.40
CA ILE A 258 3.75 12.10 -14.51
C ILE A 258 4.42 12.34 -13.18
N ILE A 259 4.12 13.48 -12.57
CA ILE A 259 4.47 13.78 -11.20
C ILE A 259 3.15 13.91 -10.45
N GLU A 260 2.97 13.09 -9.44
CA GLU A 260 1.75 13.07 -8.65
C GLU A 260 2.06 13.04 -7.15
N PRO A 261 1.21 13.65 -6.31
CA PRO A 261 1.38 13.62 -4.85
C PRO A 261 1.19 12.19 -4.34
N ASP A 262 1.98 11.79 -3.34
CA ASP A 262 1.85 10.54 -2.63
C ASP A 262 1.92 10.74 -1.12
N SER A 263 0.77 10.74 -0.48
CA SER A 263 0.62 10.92 0.98
C SER A 263 1.16 9.76 1.81
N SER A 264 1.55 8.63 1.19
CA SER A 264 2.21 7.52 1.92
C SER A 264 3.68 7.78 2.21
N ILE A 265 4.26 8.83 1.64
CA ILE A 265 5.65 9.21 1.81
C ILE A 265 5.77 10.09 3.05
N GLU A 266 6.58 9.65 4.01
CA GLU A 266 6.89 10.44 5.21
C GLU A 266 7.81 11.59 4.86
N VAL A 267 7.42 12.82 5.21
CA VAL A 267 8.22 14.04 5.01
C VAL A 267 8.84 14.48 6.33
N ASP A 268 10.10 14.93 6.30
CA ASP A 268 10.81 15.36 7.50
C ASP A 268 10.49 16.81 7.87
N GLU A 269 10.18 17.65 6.86
CA GLU A 269 9.82 19.06 7.04
C GLU A 269 8.41 19.33 6.51
N SER A 270 7.63 20.10 7.24
CA SER A 270 6.22 20.33 6.96
C SER A 270 5.91 20.97 5.60
N ASN A 271 6.92 21.56 4.97
CA ASN A 271 6.78 22.25 3.68
C ASN A 271 7.22 21.39 2.49
N ASP A 272 7.89 20.28 2.75
CA ASP A 272 8.34 19.37 1.71
C ASP A 272 7.17 18.53 1.18
N GLY A 273 7.24 18.09 -0.06
CA GLY A 273 6.19 17.27 -0.68
C GLY A 273 6.64 15.85 -1.00
N GLY A 274 5.86 14.86 -0.56
CA GLY A 274 5.99 13.48 -1.03
C GLY A 274 5.43 13.33 -2.44
N LEU A 275 6.28 13.01 -3.41
CA LEU A 275 5.90 12.90 -4.82
C LEU A 275 6.29 11.55 -5.42
N GLU A 276 5.44 11.05 -6.33
CA GLU A 276 5.74 9.92 -7.19
C GLU A 276 6.00 10.38 -8.63
N PHE A 277 7.20 10.08 -9.15
CA PHE A 277 7.59 10.34 -10.52
C PHE A 277 7.39 9.07 -11.36
N VAL A 278 6.41 9.08 -12.25
CA VAL A 278 6.00 7.91 -13.02
C VAL A 278 6.40 8.06 -14.48
N SER A 279 7.28 7.19 -14.96
CA SER A 279 7.71 7.22 -16.36
C SER A 279 6.70 6.59 -17.31
N PRO A 280 6.69 6.98 -18.58
CA PRO A 280 6.08 6.15 -19.63
C PRO A 280 6.85 4.84 -19.82
N ALA A 281 6.23 3.86 -20.48
CA ALA A 281 6.89 2.61 -20.86
C ALA A 281 7.80 2.83 -22.08
N LEU A 282 9.10 2.89 -21.84
CA LEU A 282 10.14 3.19 -22.85
C LEU A 282 10.96 1.95 -23.24
N GLU A 283 11.68 2.02 -24.34
CA GLU A 283 12.75 1.06 -24.64
C GLU A 283 13.82 1.13 -23.54
N ILE A 284 14.41 -0.01 -23.17
CA ILE A 284 15.26 -0.10 -21.96
C ILE A 284 16.38 0.97 -21.94
N ASN A 285 17.05 1.21 -23.05
CA ASN A 285 18.13 2.21 -23.10
C ASN A 285 17.62 3.63 -22.79
N GLU A 286 16.48 4.01 -23.36
CA GLU A 286 15.90 5.31 -23.13
C GLU A 286 15.33 5.42 -21.72
N ALA A 287 14.67 4.37 -21.22
CA ALA A 287 14.16 4.30 -19.86
C ALA A 287 15.28 4.51 -18.83
N LEU A 288 16.39 3.80 -18.96
CA LEU A 288 17.54 3.93 -18.06
C LEU A 288 18.21 5.29 -18.13
N LYS A 289 18.27 5.90 -19.32
CA LYS A 289 18.79 7.27 -19.47
C LYS A 289 17.91 8.29 -18.76
N GLN A 290 16.60 8.24 -19.01
CA GLN A 290 15.66 9.17 -18.36
C GLN A 290 15.60 8.95 -16.86
N MET A 291 15.59 7.70 -16.38
CA MET A 291 15.69 7.40 -14.95
C MET A 291 16.90 8.10 -14.31
N GLN A 292 18.09 8.03 -14.93
CA GLN A 292 19.28 8.67 -14.40
C GLN A 292 19.14 10.20 -14.32
N GLN A 293 18.52 10.81 -15.32
CA GLN A 293 18.26 12.25 -15.34
C GLN A 293 17.30 12.67 -14.21
N VAL A 294 16.21 11.91 -14.03
CA VAL A 294 15.24 12.17 -12.96
C VAL A 294 15.85 11.94 -11.58
N LEU A 295 16.68 10.89 -11.43
CA LEU A 295 17.41 10.66 -10.17
C LEU A 295 18.41 11.79 -9.84
N GLU A 296 19.05 12.42 -10.84
CA GLU A 296 19.89 13.59 -10.64
C GLU A 296 19.07 14.78 -10.19
N PHE A 297 17.94 15.02 -10.84
CA PHE A 297 16.99 16.07 -10.44
C PHE A 297 16.51 15.87 -8.99
N ILE A 298 16.06 14.65 -8.63
CA ILE A 298 15.59 14.37 -7.26
C ILE A 298 16.73 14.58 -6.24
N ARG A 299 17.98 14.22 -6.56
CA ARG A 299 19.13 14.48 -5.66
C ARG A 299 19.43 15.95 -5.42
N GLU A 300 19.16 16.78 -6.40
CA GLU A 300 19.40 18.22 -6.31
C GLU A 300 18.27 18.94 -5.56
N HIS A 301 17.04 18.45 -5.72
CA HIS A 301 15.84 19.13 -5.24
C HIS A 301 15.15 18.42 -4.05
N GLY A 302 15.66 17.27 -3.59
CA GLY A 302 14.99 16.50 -2.56
C GLY A 302 15.81 15.34 -2.02
N TYR A 303 15.11 14.37 -1.44
CA TYR A 303 15.72 13.20 -0.81
C TYR A 303 14.80 11.97 -0.84
N THR A 304 15.34 10.83 -0.41
CA THR A 304 14.59 9.61 -0.18
C THR A 304 14.81 9.11 1.25
N ASN A 305 13.87 8.35 1.78
CA ASN A 305 13.92 7.79 3.12
C ASN A 305 13.34 6.37 3.18
N SER A 306 13.12 5.83 4.37
CA SER A 306 12.62 4.46 4.54
C SER A 306 11.18 4.25 4.03
N SER A 307 10.39 5.31 3.88
CA SER A 307 9.02 5.27 3.38
C SER A 307 8.94 5.25 1.85
N THR A 308 9.98 5.72 1.15
CA THR A 308 9.99 5.83 -0.31
C THR A 308 10.22 4.49 -1.00
N GLY A 309 9.65 4.33 -2.20
CA GLY A 309 9.78 3.17 -3.06
C GLY A 309 10.48 3.50 -4.38
N LEU A 310 11.08 2.49 -4.97
CA LEU A 310 11.53 2.49 -6.35
C LEU A 310 10.91 1.28 -7.03
N HIS A 311 9.87 1.52 -7.83
CA HIS A 311 9.22 0.45 -8.57
C HIS A 311 9.74 0.42 -10.01
N ILE A 312 10.03 -0.78 -10.49
CA ILE A 312 10.54 -1.00 -11.85
C ILE A 312 9.53 -1.87 -12.59
N ASN A 313 8.90 -1.29 -13.59
CA ASN A 313 7.86 -1.91 -14.41
C ASN A 313 8.47 -2.43 -15.71
N ILE A 314 8.39 -3.73 -15.97
CA ILE A 314 9.01 -4.31 -17.16
C ILE A 314 8.01 -5.19 -17.92
N SER A 315 7.90 -4.96 -19.22
CA SER A 315 7.17 -5.82 -20.14
C SER A 315 8.10 -6.48 -21.15
N VAL A 316 7.70 -7.65 -21.63
CA VAL A 316 8.36 -8.37 -22.74
C VAL A 316 7.39 -8.51 -23.89
N PRO A 317 7.87 -8.63 -25.14
CA PRO A 317 7.01 -8.92 -26.28
C PRO A 317 6.15 -10.17 -26.03
N ASP A 318 4.90 -10.11 -26.42
CA ASP A 318 3.94 -11.21 -26.24
C ASP A 318 3.78 -11.68 -24.79
N TYR A 319 3.94 -10.74 -23.84
CA TYR A 319 3.76 -11.05 -22.42
C TYR A 319 2.41 -11.73 -22.17
N ASN A 320 2.47 -12.85 -21.48
CA ASN A 320 1.31 -13.59 -21.05
C ASN A 320 1.57 -14.17 -19.65
N VAL A 321 0.80 -13.77 -18.68
CA VAL A 321 0.93 -14.24 -17.29
C VAL A 321 0.83 -15.75 -17.17
N ASP A 322 0.05 -16.41 -18.03
CA ASP A 322 -0.07 -17.87 -18.07
C ASP A 322 1.20 -18.59 -18.52
N LYS A 323 2.08 -17.91 -19.24
CA LYS A 323 3.38 -18.42 -19.70
C LYS A 323 4.51 -18.02 -18.78
N LEU A 324 4.30 -17.13 -17.83
CA LEU A 324 5.29 -16.71 -16.85
C LEU A 324 5.58 -17.82 -15.85
N ASP A 325 6.84 -18.23 -15.74
CA ASP A 325 7.31 -19.06 -14.62
C ASP A 325 7.72 -18.15 -13.45
N TYR A 326 6.75 -17.85 -12.58
CA TYR A 326 6.93 -16.93 -11.46
C TYR A 326 8.01 -17.39 -10.47
N VAL A 327 8.08 -18.69 -10.19
CA VAL A 327 9.11 -19.26 -9.30
C VAL A 327 10.48 -19.12 -9.92
N LYS A 328 10.59 -19.34 -11.23
CA LYS A 328 11.82 -19.13 -11.99
C LYS A 328 12.25 -17.66 -11.95
N LEU A 329 11.28 -16.73 -12.09
CA LEU A 329 11.52 -15.30 -11.99
C LEU A 329 12.14 -14.94 -10.62
N ALA A 330 11.50 -15.34 -9.52
CA ALA A 330 11.97 -15.03 -8.17
C ALA A 330 13.37 -15.63 -7.87
N ILE A 331 13.64 -16.85 -8.38
CA ILE A 331 14.94 -17.53 -8.21
C ILE A 331 16.04 -16.82 -9.00
N PHE A 332 15.80 -16.46 -10.28
CA PHE A 332 16.83 -15.83 -11.11
C PHE A 332 16.99 -14.34 -10.84
N LEU A 333 15.96 -13.67 -10.34
CA LEU A 333 16.10 -12.32 -9.82
C LEU A 333 17.07 -12.26 -8.61
N GLY A 334 17.09 -13.32 -7.79
CA GLY A 334 17.74 -13.24 -6.49
C GLY A 334 16.98 -12.26 -5.58
N ASP A 335 15.68 -12.39 -5.51
CA ASP A 335 14.76 -11.46 -4.83
C ASP A 335 15.19 -11.09 -3.40
N LYS A 336 15.68 -12.09 -2.64
CA LYS A 336 16.22 -11.84 -1.30
C LYS A 336 17.45 -10.91 -1.32
N HIS A 337 18.37 -11.12 -2.27
CA HIS A 337 19.57 -10.32 -2.42
C HIS A 337 19.23 -8.85 -2.76
N VAL A 338 18.26 -8.62 -3.67
CA VAL A 338 17.82 -7.27 -4.00
C VAL A 338 17.20 -6.59 -2.78
N LEU A 339 16.34 -7.29 -2.02
CA LEU A 339 15.78 -6.76 -0.77
C LEU A 339 16.86 -6.44 0.27
N GLU A 340 17.90 -7.28 0.40
CA GLU A 340 19.05 -7.03 1.27
C GLU A 340 19.85 -5.79 0.81
N GLN A 341 20.09 -5.66 -0.48
CA GLN A 341 20.80 -4.53 -1.07
C GLN A 341 20.12 -3.17 -0.78
N PHE A 342 18.80 -3.15 -0.68
CA PHE A 342 17.99 -1.95 -0.41
C PHE A 342 17.46 -1.89 1.03
N ASP A 343 17.99 -2.69 1.95
CA ASP A 343 17.60 -2.74 3.37
C ASP A 343 16.09 -2.97 3.60
N ARG A 344 15.42 -3.69 2.67
CA ARG A 344 13.96 -3.92 2.69
C ARG A 344 13.52 -5.31 3.14
N LEU A 345 14.40 -6.15 3.70
CA LEU A 345 14.05 -7.51 4.16
C LEU A 345 12.94 -7.56 5.21
N SER A 346 12.84 -6.54 6.04
CA SER A 346 11.83 -6.40 7.11
C SER A 346 10.78 -5.34 6.82
N ASN A 347 10.73 -4.81 5.60
CA ASN A 347 9.79 -3.76 5.22
C ASN A 347 8.37 -4.33 5.10
N HIS A 348 7.38 -3.65 5.70
CA HIS A 348 5.98 -4.08 5.67
C HIS A 348 5.30 -3.85 4.31
N TYR A 349 5.84 -2.93 3.50
CA TYR A 349 5.31 -2.59 2.18
C TYR A 349 5.83 -3.50 1.07
N CYS A 350 6.80 -4.41 1.37
CA CYS A 350 7.43 -5.27 0.35
C CYS A 350 7.78 -6.65 0.90
N ASP A 351 6.84 -7.59 0.86
CA ASP A 351 7.10 -8.99 1.19
C ASP A 351 7.87 -9.70 0.08
N GLY A 352 8.98 -10.33 0.41
CA GLY A 352 9.80 -11.06 -0.56
C GLY A 352 9.05 -12.21 -1.24
N ALA A 353 9.04 -12.20 -2.57
CA ALA A 353 8.42 -13.26 -3.38
C ALA A 353 9.08 -14.63 -3.10
N TYR A 354 10.39 -14.66 -2.98
CA TYR A 354 11.15 -15.87 -2.63
C TYR A 354 10.76 -16.43 -1.25
N LYS A 355 10.54 -15.55 -0.26
CA LYS A 355 10.06 -15.93 1.08
C LYS A 355 8.66 -16.54 1.02
N LYS A 356 7.75 -15.94 0.23
CA LYS A 356 6.40 -16.48 0.02
C LYS A 356 6.43 -17.88 -0.64
N ILE A 357 7.30 -18.06 -1.64
CA ILE A 357 7.55 -19.37 -2.26
C ILE A 357 8.02 -20.38 -1.22
N GLY A 358 9.02 -20.05 -0.41
CA GLY A 358 9.53 -20.91 0.66
C GLY A 358 8.46 -21.32 1.66
N ASN A 359 7.66 -20.36 2.13
CA ASN A 359 6.54 -20.60 3.04
C ASN A 359 5.50 -21.55 2.42
N LYS A 360 5.18 -21.37 1.13
CA LYS A 360 4.25 -22.26 0.42
C LYS A 360 4.83 -23.69 0.35
N VAL A 361 6.10 -23.84 0.01
CA VAL A 361 6.76 -25.15 -0.04
C VAL A 361 6.73 -25.85 1.33
N GLN A 362 6.96 -25.13 2.42
CA GLN A 362 6.86 -25.68 3.79
C GLN A 362 5.45 -26.18 4.13
N GLN A 363 4.41 -25.57 3.57
CA GLN A 363 3.03 -25.93 3.80
C GLN A 363 2.54 -27.07 2.88
N MET A 364 3.31 -27.41 1.82
CA MET A 364 2.94 -28.45 0.86
C MET A 364 2.96 -29.83 1.53
N LYS A 365 1.86 -30.57 1.37
CA LYS A 365 1.75 -31.94 1.82
C LYS A 365 2.30 -32.91 0.77
N GLY A 366 2.59 -34.14 1.16
CA GLY A 366 3.32 -35.13 0.36
C GLY A 366 2.80 -35.31 -1.08
N ASP A 367 1.50 -35.22 -1.33
CA ASP A 367 0.93 -35.38 -2.68
C ASP A 367 1.22 -34.17 -3.58
N GLU A 368 1.16 -32.94 -3.04
CA GLU A 368 1.52 -31.71 -3.80
C GLU A 368 3.01 -31.71 -4.14
N LEU A 369 3.85 -32.04 -3.16
CA LEU A 369 5.31 -32.12 -3.36
C LEU A 369 5.66 -33.20 -4.41
N LYS A 370 5.00 -34.39 -4.35
CA LYS A 370 5.14 -35.43 -5.38
C LYS A 370 4.73 -34.93 -6.76
N ALA A 371 3.64 -34.17 -6.85
CA ALA A 371 3.19 -33.60 -8.11
C ALA A 371 4.23 -32.64 -8.70
N VAL A 372 4.81 -31.74 -7.88
CA VAL A 372 5.92 -30.85 -8.31
C VAL A 372 7.11 -31.66 -8.81
N MET A 373 7.58 -32.64 -8.05
CA MET A 373 8.73 -33.50 -8.44
C MET A 373 8.46 -34.27 -9.75
N ASN A 374 7.26 -34.79 -9.95
CA ASN A 374 6.91 -35.48 -11.17
C ASN A 374 6.93 -34.53 -12.39
N LYS A 375 6.39 -33.31 -12.24
CA LYS A 375 6.46 -32.31 -13.31
C LYS A 375 7.90 -31.91 -13.63
N MET A 376 8.76 -31.78 -12.63
CA MET A 376 10.18 -31.52 -12.84
C MET A 376 10.87 -32.70 -13.58
N LYS A 377 10.57 -33.95 -13.23
CA LYS A 377 11.10 -35.15 -13.93
C LYS A 377 10.64 -35.20 -15.39
N GLU A 378 9.41 -34.80 -15.68
CA GLU A 378 8.85 -34.70 -17.02
C GLU A 378 9.45 -33.52 -17.82
N GLY A 379 10.25 -32.65 -17.19
CA GLY A 379 10.77 -31.40 -17.77
C GLY A 379 9.72 -30.30 -17.90
N LEU A 380 8.60 -30.42 -17.23
CA LEU A 380 7.49 -29.46 -17.25
C LEU A 380 7.63 -28.43 -16.11
N THR A 381 8.70 -27.63 -16.19
CA THR A 381 9.08 -26.69 -15.12
C THR A 381 8.01 -25.64 -14.83
N LEU A 382 7.37 -25.08 -15.86
CA LEU A 382 6.27 -24.13 -15.71
C LEU A 382 5.07 -24.76 -14.95
N ALA A 383 4.74 -26.02 -15.25
CA ALA A 383 3.66 -26.70 -14.54
C ALA A 383 4.04 -26.96 -13.07
N ALA A 384 5.29 -27.26 -12.76
CA ALA A 384 5.80 -27.37 -11.40
C ALA A 384 5.70 -26.02 -10.66
N SER A 385 6.13 -24.94 -11.29
CA SER A 385 6.03 -23.58 -10.79
C SER A 385 4.57 -23.20 -10.44
N LYS A 386 3.63 -23.50 -11.31
CA LYS A 386 2.20 -23.21 -11.07
C LYS A 386 1.60 -23.96 -9.88
N ILE A 387 2.10 -25.14 -9.53
CA ILE A 387 1.70 -25.85 -8.31
C ILE A 387 2.22 -25.14 -7.06
N ILE A 388 3.46 -24.63 -7.11
CA ILE A 388 4.08 -23.90 -6.00
C ILE A 388 3.46 -22.53 -5.85
N HIS A 389 3.30 -21.81 -6.96
CA HIS A 389 2.71 -20.48 -6.99
C HIS A 389 1.22 -20.58 -7.28
N THR A 390 0.43 -20.85 -6.24
CA THR A 390 -1.03 -20.86 -6.29
C THR A 390 -1.57 -19.59 -5.65
N GLY A 391 -1.68 -18.50 -6.38
CA GLY A 391 -2.28 -17.32 -5.79
C GLY A 391 -1.92 -16.01 -6.48
N TYR A 392 -2.65 -15.00 -6.14
CA TYR A 392 -2.44 -13.65 -6.63
C TYR A 392 -1.22 -13.03 -5.92
N THR A 393 -0.37 -12.39 -6.70
CA THR A 393 0.58 -11.44 -6.15
C THR A 393 -0.20 -10.23 -5.63
N SER A 394 0.13 -9.76 -4.44
CA SER A 394 -0.48 -8.55 -3.87
C SER A 394 0.40 -7.34 -4.16
N LYS A 395 -0.18 -6.15 -4.07
CA LYS A 395 0.58 -4.90 -4.17
C LYS A 395 1.75 -4.79 -3.17
N TYR A 396 1.77 -5.62 -2.13
CA TYR A 396 2.84 -5.69 -1.13
C TYR A 396 3.86 -6.80 -1.40
N THR A 397 3.89 -7.40 -2.59
CA THR A 397 4.88 -8.43 -2.93
C THR A 397 5.98 -7.81 -3.79
N SER A 398 7.23 -8.18 -3.51
CA SER A 398 8.42 -7.70 -4.23
C SER A 398 8.36 -7.90 -5.74
N ILE A 399 7.63 -8.91 -6.19
CA ILE A 399 7.31 -9.18 -7.60
C ILE A 399 5.79 -9.23 -7.74
N ASN A 400 5.21 -8.24 -8.38
CA ASN A 400 3.77 -8.11 -8.57
C ASN A 400 3.41 -8.24 -10.06
N THR A 401 2.55 -9.20 -10.39
CA THR A 401 2.12 -9.43 -11.77
C THR A 401 0.95 -8.50 -12.11
N LYS A 402 1.11 -7.73 -13.17
CA LYS A 402 0.10 -6.83 -13.72
C LYS A 402 -0.36 -7.31 -15.10
N GLU A 403 -1.42 -6.72 -15.62
CA GLU A 403 -1.84 -6.95 -17.00
C GLU A 403 -0.82 -6.30 -17.95
N GLY A 404 -0.09 -7.12 -18.68
CA GLY A 404 0.90 -6.67 -19.69
C GLY A 404 2.33 -6.46 -19.18
N TYR A 405 2.59 -6.46 -17.87
CA TYR A 405 3.94 -6.24 -17.33
C TYR A 405 4.13 -6.84 -15.93
N ILE A 406 5.36 -6.80 -15.45
CA ILE A 406 5.73 -7.10 -14.05
C ILE A 406 6.19 -5.82 -13.39
N GLU A 407 5.64 -5.55 -12.22
CA GLU A 407 6.08 -4.52 -11.30
C GLU A 407 7.03 -5.15 -10.26
N PHE A 408 8.27 -4.70 -10.24
CA PHE A 408 9.26 -5.07 -9.25
C PHE A 408 9.32 -3.99 -8.17
N ARG A 409 9.02 -4.37 -6.94
CA ARG A 409 8.94 -3.48 -5.77
C ARG A 409 10.08 -3.72 -4.76
N SER A 410 11.01 -4.61 -5.08
CA SER A 410 12.14 -4.92 -4.18
C SER A 410 13.04 -3.73 -3.91
N PRO A 411 13.37 -2.85 -4.88
CA PRO A 411 14.11 -1.63 -4.62
C PRO A 411 13.27 -0.61 -3.84
N GLY A 412 13.92 0.34 -3.19
CA GLY A 412 13.26 1.43 -2.45
C GLY A 412 14.05 1.80 -1.20
N GLY A 413 13.35 2.34 -0.20
CA GLY A 413 14.01 2.96 0.93
C GLY A 413 14.85 4.14 0.46
N ASP A 414 15.95 4.40 1.10
CA ASP A 414 16.88 5.46 0.72
C ASP A 414 17.70 5.08 -0.54
N TYR A 415 17.01 4.88 -1.66
CA TYR A 415 17.61 4.41 -2.91
C TYR A 415 18.53 5.45 -3.56
N LEU A 416 18.42 6.73 -3.23
CA LEU A 416 19.36 7.77 -3.70
C LEU A 416 20.77 7.59 -3.14
N ASN A 417 20.94 6.88 -2.01
CA ASN A 417 22.23 6.49 -1.48
C ASN A 417 22.94 5.41 -2.32
N LYS A 418 22.25 4.80 -3.28
CA LYS A 418 22.86 3.86 -4.22
C LYS A 418 23.52 4.58 -5.36
N THR A 419 24.59 4.01 -5.89
CA THR A 419 25.23 4.52 -7.09
C THR A 419 24.33 4.34 -8.30
N LYS A 420 24.54 5.14 -9.35
CA LYS A 420 23.83 4.98 -10.62
C LYS A 420 24.03 3.59 -11.20
N GLU A 421 25.24 3.04 -11.10
CA GLU A 421 25.60 1.71 -11.57
C GLU A 421 24.80 0.62 -10.82
N GLU A 422 24.64 0.73 -9.52
CA GLU A 422 23.85 -0.22 -8.72
C GLU A 422 22.39 -0.22 -9.13
N LEU A 423 21.79 0.97 -9.30
CA LEU A 423 20.39 1.12 -9.72
C LEU A 423 20.16 0.55 -11.12
N VAL A 424 21.04 0.88 -12.06
CA VAL A 424 21.00 0.36 -13.42
C VAL A 424 21.21 -1.15 -13.45
N ASN A 425 22.18 -1.68 -12.70
CA ASN A 425 22.41 -3.11 -12.59
C ASN A 425 21.19 -3.85 -12.02
N THR A 426 20.52 -3.26 -11.03
CA THR A 426 19.29 -3.81 -10.47
C THR A 426 18.17 -3.86 -11.50
N ALA A 427 17.92 -2.79 -12.24
CA ALA A 427 16.91 -2.75 -13.31
C ALA A 427 17.19 -3.80 -14.41
N LEU A 428 18.45 -3.95 -14.81
CA LEU A 428 18.83 -4.95 -15.81
C LEU A 428 18.78 -6.38 -15.30
N ARG A 429 19.11 -6.60 -14.04
CA ARG A 429 18.93 -7.91 -13.38
C ARG A 429 17.45 -8.31 -13.45
N MET A 430 16.53 -7.37 -13.20
CA MET A 430 15.08 -7.60 -13.29
C MET A 430 14.65 -7.92 -14.73
N ALA A 431 15.11 -7.15 -15.70
CA ALA A 431 14.83 -7.37 -17.11
C ALA A 431 15.32 -8.75 -17.59
N LEU A 432 16.53 -9.13 -17.23
CA LEU A 432 17.10 -10.43 -17.58
C LEU A 432 16.36 -11.58 -16.88
N ALA A 433 16.06 -11.43 -15.59
CA ALA A 433 15.31 -12.45 -14.85
C ALA A 433 13.91 -12.68 -15.45
N LEU A 434 13.22 -11.60 -15.84
CA LEU A 434 11.93 -11.67 -16.52
C LEU A 434 12.06 -12.38 -17.89
N ARG A 435 13.08 -12.04 -18.68
CA ARG A 435 13.33 -12.71 -19.96
C ARG A 435 13.59 -14.20 -19.80
N ILE A 436 14.36 -14.58 -18.79
CA ILE A 436 14.62 -15.98 -18.43
C ILE A 436 13.32 -16.70 -18.02
N ALA A 437 12.48 -16.04 -17.25
CA ALA A 437 11.26 -16.63 -16.72
C ALA A 437 10.13 -16.80 -17.76
N THR A 438 10.16 -16.04 -18.83
CA THR A 438 9.21 -16.15 -19.96
C THR A 438 9.63 -17.16 -21.01
N ASP A 439 10.87 -17.67 -20.95
CA ASP A 439 11.37 -18.74 -21.81
C ASP A 439 11.59 -20.03 -21.02
N THR A 440 10.78 -21.06 -21.27
CA THR A 440 10.82 -22.32 -20.54
C THR A 440 12.12 -23.12 -20.74
N GLU A 441 12.80 -22.96 -21.87
CA GLU A 441 14.02 -23.69 -22.20
C GLU A 441 15.29 -22.97 -21.75
N MET A 442 15.20 -21.63 -21.60
CA MET A 442 16.34 -20.83 -21.17
C MET A 442 16.77 -21.21 -19.76
N TYR A 443 18.01 -21.63 -19.58
CA TYR A 443 18.59 -22.09 -18.31
C TYR A 443 17.77 -23.16 -17.57
N LYS A 444 17.09 -24.04 -18.30
CA LYS A 444 16.19 -25.06 -17.74
C LYS A 444 16.89 -25.97 -16.74
N LYS A 445 18.10 -26.45 -17.06
CA LYS A 445 18.87 -27.33 -16.17
C LYS A 445 19.26 -26.63 -14.87
N GLU A 446 19.73 -25.38 -14.98
CA GLU A 446 20.12 -24.59 -13.80
C GLU A 446 18.91 -24.25 -12.95
N TYR A 447 17.79 -23.89 -13.57
CA TYR A 447 16.54 -23.70 -12.86
C TYR A 447 16.12 -24.94 -12.06
N GLN A 448 16.16 -26.11 -12.67
CA GLN A 448 15.83 -27.35 -11.97
C GLN A 448 16.72 -27.63 -10.75
N LYS A 449 18.02 -27.31 -10.83
CA LYS A 449 18.96 -27.42 -9.69
C LYS A 449 18.56 -26.46 -8.56
N ARG A 450 18.29 -25.20 -8.88
CA ARG A 450 17.92 -24.16 -7.91
C ARG A 450 16.55 -24.43 -7.29
N LEU A 451 15.56 -24.81 -8.10
CA LEU A 451 14.25 -25.19 -7.61
C LEU A 451 14.33 -26.41 -6.67
N TYR A 452 15.18 -27.39 -7.02
CA TYR A 452 15.43 -28.52 -6.11
C TYR A 452 16.00 -28.06 -4.77
N LYS A 453 16.94 -27.11 -4.78
CA LYS A 453 17.48 -26.52 -3.55
C LYS A 453 16.39 -25.87 -2.70
N VAL A 454 15.52 -25.06 -3.31
CA VAL A 454 14.38 -24.45 -2.61
C VAL A 454 13.48 -25.50 -1.96
N LEU A 455 13.17 -26.58 -2.68
CA LEU A 455 12.35 -27.69 -2.16
C LEU A 455 13.04 -28.42 -0.99
N THR A 456 14.36 -28.64 -1.05
CA THR A 456 15.11 -29.35 0.01
C THR A 456 15.38 -28.50 1.24
N ASP A 457 15.53 -27.19 1.07
CA ASP A 457 15.78 -26.28 2.19
C ASP A 457 14.51 -26.01 3.00
N THR A 458 13.35 -26.15 2.37
CA THR A 458 12.06 -25.76 2.95
C THR A 458 11.02 -26.87 3.06
N GLY A 459 11.14 -27.98 2.32
CA GLY A 459 10.16 -29.06 2.27
C GLY A 459 10.45 -30.27 3.17
N GLU A 460 9.50 -31.23 3.23
CA GLU A 460 9.67 -32.50 3.94
C GLU A 460 10.76 -33.39 3.29
N LYS A 461 11.75 -33.83 4.09
CA LYS A 461 13.01 -34.38 3.58
C LYS A 461 12.92 -35.79 2.98
N ASP A 462 11.98 -36.65 3.43
CA ASP A 462 12.00 -38.08 3.08
C ASP A 462 11.70 -38.38 1.59
N ASP A 463 10.77 -37.65 0.98
CA ASP A 463 10.46 -37.79 -0.45
C ASP A 463 11.50 -37.11 -1.37
N LEU A 464 12.24 -36.14 -0.84
CA LEU A 464 13.26 -35.38 -1.57
C LEU A 464 14.58 -36.15 -1.69
N ILE A 465 14.91 -37.06 -0.76
CA ILE A 465 16.13 -37.89 -0.81
C ILE A 465 16.13 -38.74 -2.12
N LYS A 466 14.98 -39.28 -2.50
CA LYS A 466 14.86 -40.06 -3.76
C LYS A 466 14.95 -39.19 -5.03
N PHE A 467 14.61 -37.92 -4.91
CA PHE A 467 14.74 -36.95 -5.99
C PHE A 467 16.18 -36.47 -6.18
N LYS A 468 16.99 -36.49 -5.12
CA LYS A 468 18.42 -36.17 -5.18
C LYS A 468 19.18 -37.02 -6.18
N ASP A 469 18.88 -38.33 -6.23
CA ASP A 469 19.51 -39.24 -7.20
C ASP A 469 19.15 -38.92 -8.65
N TYR A 470 17.93 -38.46 -8.90
CA TYR A 470 17.51 -37.98 -10.20
C TYR A 470 18.27 -36.73 -10.63
N VAL A 471 18.37 -35.72 -9.78
CA VAL A 471 19.09 -34.49 -10.06
C VAL A 471 20.59 -34.74 -10.25
N SER A 472 21.19 -35.63 -9.46
CA SER A 472 22.61 -36.02 -9.60
C SER A 472 22.90 -36.68 -10.94
N ARG A 473 21.99 -37.53 -11.43
CA ARG A 473 22.13 -38.17 -12.76
C ARG A 473 21.98 -37.16 -13.90
N TYR A 474 21.15 -36.14 -13.72
CA TYR A 474 20.95 -35.06 -14.69
C TYR A 474 22.16 -34.12 -14.76
N GLN A 475 22.93 -34.05 -13.67
CA GLN A 475 24.18 -33.28 -13.58
C GLN A 475 25.38 -33.99 -14.21
N SER A 476 25.38 -35.32 -14.25
CA SER A 476 26.47 -36.14 -14.77
C SER A 476 26.34 -36.49 -16.24
N ALA A 477 25.29 -36.04 -16.95
CA ALA A 477 25.02 -36.31 -18.35
C ALA A 477 25.51 -35.19 -19.30
N ASP A 478 26.33 -34.25 -18.82
CA ASP A 478 27.14 -33.30 -19.57
C ASP A 478 28.60 -33.72 -19.41
#